data_8c0008d5eb1d5f7493287e9ef7981ec1
#
_entry.id   8c0008d5eb1d5f7493287e9ef7981ec1
#
_cell.length_a   1.000
_cell.length_b   1.000
_cell.length_c   1.000
_cell.angle_alpha   90.00
_cell.angle_beta   90.00
_cell.angle_gamma   90.00
#
_symmetry.space_group_name_H-M   'P 1'
#
loop_
_entity.id
_entity.type
_entity.pdbx_description
1 polymer ?
#
loop_
_entity_poly.entity_id
_entity_poly.type
_entity_poly.pdbx_seq_one_letter_code
_entity_poly.pdbx_strand_id
1 'polypeptide(L)'
;SSAVVRFNFSTLAAVTAAWESAHRWGAWADHLGLANDADAGGELGPLAKFVRCPMLFLEPPGFPRADATILLSTVGVPYEVLDEGELRRQFPALDTGRYHPPRRPDDPRFGLGPFGRLDAVLVPDGGFIDDPRLAATNLMDAARRHGTEVRLGTEVVAVETGSGRTSGVRLADGTTLDASVVVNAAGPWSARLNVLAGVVDDGAVPTRPLRQEVHVVPAPAGFGLDDGGAMVADLDLGYYTRPAPGGTLLVGGVEPDCDPLEWVEDPDDVAPTPTVPCFEAQVWRLARRLPDLAVPHR
;
A
#
# COMPACT_ATOMS: atom_id res chain seq x y z
N SER A 1 -6.61 4.19 -0.54
CA SER A 1 -5.50 3.33 -0.12
C SER A 1 -5.85 1.86 -0.31
N SER A 2 -4.89 1.05 -0.80
CA SER A 2 -5.06 -0.41 -0.88
C SER A 2 -4.91 -1.09 0.49
N ALA A 3 -4.31 -0.41 1.46
CA ALA A 3 -4.08 -0.85 2.84
C ALA A 3 -3.41 -2.24 2.98
N VAL A 4 -2.60 -2.62 1.99
CA VAL A 4 -1.88 -3.90 1.96
C VAL A 4 -0.79 -3.92 3.03
N VAL A 5 -0.71 -5.01 3.78
CA VAL A 5 0.38 -5.36 4.69
C VAL A 5 1.21 -6.44 4.03
N ARG A 6 2.42 -6.07 3.61
CA ARG A 6 3.37 -6.91 2.87
C ARG A 6 4.76 -6.83 3.50
N PHE A 7 5.64 -7.77 3.16
CA PHE A 7 6.97 -7.88 3.78
C PHE A 7 8.12 -7.83 2.77
N ASN A 8 7.85 -7.83 1.48
CA ASN A 8 8.88 -7.73 0.45
C ASN A 8 9.34 -6.27 0.27
N PHE A 9 10.40 -5.92 0.93
CA PHE A 9 11.09 -4.64 0.82
C PHE A 9 12.55 -4.88 0.44
N SER A 10 13.21 -3.83 -0.04
CA SER A 10 14.60 -3.87 -0.50
C SER A 10 15.64 -3.72 0.61
N THR A 11 15.22 -3.48 1.85
CA THR A 11 16.14 -3.32 2.98
C THR A 11 15.72 -4.16 4.18
N LEU A 12 16.69 -4.65 4.94
CA LEU A 12 16.47 -5.43 6.15
C LEU A 12 15.62 -4.68 7.18
N ALA A 13 15.89 -3.38 7.38
CA ALA A 13 15.14 -2.54 8.32
C ALA A 13 13.66 -2.46 7.94
N ALA A 14 13.35 -2.30 6.64
CA ALA A 14 11.97 -2.22 6.18
C ALA A 14 11.23 -3.55 6.32
N VAL A 15 11.88 -4.69 6.00
CA VAL A 15 11.30 -6.03 6.21
C VAL A 15 11.02 -6.28 7.69
N THR A 16 11.99 -5.98 8.57
CA THR A 16 11.84 -6.13 10.02
C THR A 16 10.68 -5.28 10.55
N ALA A 17 10.65 -3.99 10.22
CA ALA A 17 9.57 -3.09 10.66
C ALA A 17 8.18 -3.53 10.16
N ALA A 18 8.09 -4.00 8.92
CA ALA A 18 6.84 -4.50 8.36
C ALA A 18 6.36 -5.78 9.04
N TRP A 19 7.29 -6.72 9.31
CA TRP A 19 6.98 -7.97 9.99
C TRP A 19 6.53 -7.74 11.44
N GLU A 20 7.23 -6.89 12.17
CA GLU A 20 6.83 -6.46 13.51
C GLU A 20 5.46 -5.76 13.52
N SER A 21 5.21 -4.91 12.51
CA SER A 21 3.93 -4.22 12.36
C SER A 21 2.77 -5.19 12.13
N ALA A 22 2.98 -6.28 11.39
CA ALA A 22 1.94 -7.29 11.16
C ALA A 22 1.47 -7.95 12.47
N HIS A 23 2.39 -8.19 13.41
CA HIS A 23 2.01 -8.69 14.75
C HIS A 23 1.16 -7.67 15.52
N ARG A 24 1.44 -6.37 15.38
CA ARG A 24 0.62 -5.31 15.99
C ARG A 24 -0.77 -5.24 15.36
N TRP A 25 -0.86 -5.37 14.04
CA TRP A 25 -2.14 -5.45 13.36
C TRP A 25 -2.95 -6.68 13.77
N GLY A 26 -2.30 -7.84 13.94
CA GLY A 26 -2.93 -9.07 14.42
C GLY A 26 -3.44 -8.99 15.87
N ALA A 27 -2.86 -8.11 16.68
CA ALA A 27 -3.23 -7.83 18.07
C ALA A 27 -3.66 -6.36 18.23
N TRP A 28 -4.54 -5.87 17.36
CA TRP A 28 -4.85 -4.45 17.24
C TRP A 28 -5.42 -3.84 18.52
N ALA A 29 -6.34 -4.53 19.18
CA ALA A 29 -6.90 -4.08 20.47
C ALA A 29 -5.82 -3.93 21.54
N ASP A 30 -4.90 -4.91 21.65
CA ASP A 30 -3.78 -4.87 22.61
C ASP A 30 -2.85 -3.70 22.30
N HIS A 31 -2.55 -3.48 21.01
CA HIS A 31 -1.70 -2.37 20.57
C HIS A 31 -2.30 -1.00 20.92
N LEU A 32 -3.62 -0.87 20.92
CA LEU A 32 -4.34 0.33 21.33
C LEU A 32 -4.49 0.46 22.86
N GLY A 33 -3.96 -0.50 23.64
CA GLY A 33 -4.07 -0.52 25.10
C GLY A 33 -5.44 -0.93 25.63
N LEU A 34 -6.22 -1.70 24.84
CA LEU A 34 -7.60 -2.10 25.18
C LEU A 34 -7.73 -3.50 25.77
N ALA A 35 -6.67 -4.30 25.81
CA ALA A 35 -6.71 -5.71 26.18
C ALA A 35 -7.24 -5.99 27.59
N ASN A 36 -7.15 -5.02 28.49
CA ASN A 36 -7.58 -5.15 29.89
C ASN A 36 -8.88 -4.41 30.21
N ASP A 37 -9.50 -3.76 29.24
CA ASP A 37 -10.71 -2.97 29.42
C ASP A 37 -11.92 -3.76 28.91
N ALA A 38 -12.58 -4.50 29.78
CA ALA A 38 -13.80 -5.25 29.43
C ALA A 38 -14.92 -4.33 28.87
N ASP A 39 -14.86 -3.02 29.19
CA ASP A 39 -15.80 -1.99 28.73
C ASP A 39 -15.29 -1.18 27.54
N ALA A 40 -14.03 -1.36 27.09
CA ALA A 40 -13.41 -0.53 26.06
C ALA A 40 -14.06 -0.69 24.65
N GLY A 41 -14.69 -1.83 24.37
CA GLY A 41 -15.44 -2.03 23.15
C GLY A 41 -16.71 -1.17 23.02
N GLY A 42 -17.16 -0.57 24.13
CA GLY A 42 -18.29 0.37 24.16
C GLY A 42 -17.90 1.83 23.94
N GLU A 43 -16.70 2.23 24.35
CA GLU A 43 -16.26 3.64 24.30
C GLU A 43 -15.54 4.01 22.99
N LEU A 44 -14.85 3.07 22.33
CA LEU A 44 -14.09 3.35 21.10
C LEU A 44 -14.83 3.02 19.80
N GLY A 45 -16.02 2.44 19.87
CA GLY A 45 -16.73 1.99 18.69
C GLY A 45 -16.03 0.81 17.99
N PRO A 46 -16.29 0.59 16.68
CA PRO A 46 -15.70 -0.51 15.94
C PRO A 46 -14.18 -0.34 15.79
N LEU A 47 -13.44 -1.46 15.78
CA LEU A 47 -12.02 -1.49 15.49
C LEU A 47 -11.77 -1.98 14.06
N ALA A 48 -10.76 -1.38 13.42
CA ALA A 48 -10.23 -1.88 12.15
C ALA A 48 -9.66 -3.29 12.34
N LYS A 49 -9.78 -4.12 11.31
CA LYS A 49 -9.35 -5.52 11.33
C LYS A 49 -8.23 -5.78 10.34
N PHE A 50 -7.26 -6.57 10.77
CA PHE A 50 -6.30 -7.17 9.86
C PHE A 50 -6.94 -8.41 9.22
N VAL A 51 -7.15 -8.36 7.91
CA VAL A 51 -7.67 -9.47 7.13
C VAL A 51 -6.48 -10.21 6.53
N ARG A 52 -6.25 -11.45 6.98
CA ARG A 52 -5.20 -12.30 6.40
C ARG A 52 -5.56 -12.67 4.97
N CYS A 53 -4.63 -12.46 4.08
CA CYS A 53 -4.75 -12.79 2.67
C CYS A 53 -3.34 -13.08 2.15
N PRO A 54 -3.04 -14.27 1.64
CA PRO A 54 -1.71 -14.60 1.17
C PRO A 54 -1.30 -13.67 0.04
N MET A 55 0.00 -13.43 -0.11
CA MET A 55 0.53 -12.55 -1.14
C MET A 55 1.45 -13.29 -2.08
N LEU A 56 1.18 -13.20 -3.37
CA LEU A 56 1.97 -13.71 -4.47
C LEU A 56 2.81 -12.59 -5.10
N PHE A 57 4.08 -12.88 -5.30
CA PHE A 57 4.98 -12.06 -6.12
C PHE A 57 5.27 -12.80 -7.41
N LEU A 58 4.81 -12.25 -8.52
CA LEU A 58 5.04 -12.75 -9.88
C LEU A 58 6.14 -11.91 -10.52
N GLU A 59 7.35 -12.47 -10.57
CA GLU A 59 8.54 -11.75 -11.01
C GLU A 59 9.08 -12.34 -12.30
N PRO A 60 9.33 -11.53 -13.34
CA PRO A 60 9.97 -12.00 -14.56
C PRO A 60 11.43 -12.36 -14.30
N PRO A 61 12.06 -13.20 -15.14
CA PRO A 61 13.48 -13.49 -15.05
C PRO A 61 14.33 -12.23 -15.08
N GLY A 62 15.34 -12.18 -14.18
CA GLY A 62 16.20 -11.03 -14.01
C GLY A 62 15.81 -10.09 -12.87
N PHE A 63 14.63 -10.27 -12.30
CA PHE A 63 14.29 -9.62 -11.02
C PHE A 63 15.05 -10.29 -9.87
N PRO A 64 15.50 -9.52 -8.86
CA PRO A 64 16.36 -10.03 -7.78
C PRO A 64 15.55 -10.81 -6.71
N ARG A 65 14.84 -11.87 -7.14
CA ARG A 65 14.10 -12.77 -6.22
C ARG A 65 14.98 -13.24 -5.05
N ALA A 66 16.23 -13.60 -5.35
CA ALA A 66 17.16 -14.08 -4.34
C ALA A 66 17.36 -13.05 -3.22
N ASP A 67 17.48 -11.77 -3.55
CA ASP A 67 17.69 -10.72 -2.55
C ASP A 67 16.48 -10.57 -1.65
N ALA A 68 15.26 -10.61 -2.22
CA ALA A 68 14.02 -10.53 -1.46
C ALA A 68 13.87 -11.74 -0.50
N THR A 69 14.11 -12.97 -0.98
CA THR A 69 13.98 -14.18 -0.17
C THR A 69 15.07 -14.28 0.91
N ILE A 70 16.28 -13.77 0.67
CA ILE A 70 17.33 -13.64 1.69
C ILE A 70 16.88 -12.74 2.83
N LEU A 71 16.28 -11.58 2.52
CA LEU A 71 15.78 -10.65 3.53
C LEU A 71 14.61 -11.25 4.33
N LEU A 72 13.66 -11.91 3.66
CA LEU A 72 12.57 -12.62 4.33
C LEU A 72 13.10 -13.70 5.28
N SER A 73 14.05 -14.54 4.81
CA SER A 73 14.69 -15.59 5.62
C SER A 73 15.44 -15.00 6.82
N THR A 74 16.16 -13.90 6.63
CA THR A 74 16.95 -13.26 7.69
C THR A 74 16.07 -12.74 8.83
N VAL A 75 14.88 -12.23 8.49
CA VAL A 75 13.91 -11.73 9.49
C VAL A 75 13.05 -12.86 10.07
N GLY A 76 12.97 -14.00 9.39
CA GLY A 76 12.11 -15.12 9.78
C GLY A 76 10.67 -15.00 9.28
N VAL A 77 10.45 -14.23 8.20
CA VAL A 77 9.14 -14.16 7.53
C VAL A 77 8.90 -15.46 6.76
N PRO A 78 7.81 -16.19 7.00
CA PRO A 78 7.51 -17.41 6.25
C PRO A 78 7.23 -17.08 4.77
N TYR A 79 7.81 -17.89 3.88
CA TYR A 79 7.52 -17.81 2.45
C TYR A 79 7.71 -19.18 1.78
N GLU A 80 7.12 -19.34 0.62
CA GLU A 80 7.27 -20.50 -0.25
C GLU A 80 7.69 -20.03 -1.64
N VAL A 81 8.58 -20.77 -2.28
CA VAL A 81 8.88 -20.58 -3.71
C VAL A 81 8.08 -21.61 -4.47
N LEU A 82 7.13 -21.16 -5.26
CA LEU A 82 6.27 -22.02 -6.06
C LEU A 82 6.80 -22.09 -7.49
N ASP A 83 7.04 -23.30 -8.00
CA ASP A 83 7.23 -23.49 -9.43
C ASP A 83 5.89 -23.28 -10.18
N GLU A 84 5.95 -23.25 -11.53
CA GLU A 84 4.75 -23.06 -12.36
C GLU A 84 3.65 -24.10 -12.08
N GLY A 85 4.03 -25.36 -11.87
CA GLY A 85 3.09 -26.43 -11.58
C GLY A 85 2.40 -26.28 -10.23
N GLU A 86 3.13 -25.83 -9.21
CA GLU A 86 2.61 -25.56 -7.88
C GLU A 86 1.72 -24.32 -7.88
N LEU A 87 2.16 -23.25 -8.56
CA LEU A 87 1.39 -22.03 -8.73
C LEU A 87 0.03 -22.31 -9.38
N ARG A 88 0.01 -23.09 -10.45
CA ARG A 88 -1.22 -23.48 -11.17
C ARG A 88 -2.14 -24.35 -10.33
N ARG A 89 -1.59 -25.23 -9.48
CA ARG A 89 -2.41 -26.08 -8.60
C ARG A 89 -3.05 -25.28 -7.47
N GLN A 90 -2.29 -24.33 -6.87
CA GLN A 90 -2.80 -23.55 -5.75
C GLN A 90 -3.73 -22.42 -6.21
N PHE A 91 -3.46 -21.82 -7.37
CA PHE A 91 -4.21 -20.68 -7.91
C PHE A 91 -4.66 -20.93 -9.35
N PRO A 92 -5.59 -21.87 -9.58
CA PRO A 92 -5.99 -22.32 -10.93
C PRO A 92 -6.67 -21.23 -11.78
N ALA A 93 -7.15 -20.14 -11.16
CA ALA A 93 -7.72 -19.01 -11.87
C ALA A 93 -6.65 -18.11 -12.53
N LEU A 94 -5.37 -18.24 -12.12
CA LEU A 94 -4.28 -17.44 -12.68
C LEU A 94 -3.72 -18.08 -13.97
N ASP A 95 -3.57 -17.29 -15.02
CA ASP A 95 -2.70 -17.63 -16.12
C ASP A 95 -1.23 -17.49 -15.67
N THR A 96 -0.44 -18.54 -15.81
CA THR A 96 0.97 -18.58 -15.42
C THR A 96 1.93 -18.16 -16.53
N GLY A 97 1.41 -17.64 -17.63
CA GLY A 97 2.20 -17.15 -18.76
C GLY A 97 3.07 -15.94 -18.38
N ARG A 98 4.26 -15.88 -18.99
CA ARG A 98 5.17 -14.72 -18.89
C ARG A 98 4.92 -13.76 -20.04
N TYR A 99 4.73 -12.48 -19.73
CA TYR A 99 4.37 -11.43 -20.69
C TYR A 99 5.32 -10.23 -20.69
N HIS A 100 6.31 -10.23 -19.81
CA HIS A 100 7.29 -9.14 -19.68
C HIS A 100 7.96 -8.77 -21.03
N PRO A 101 8.23 -7.48 -21.29
CA PRO A 101 7.96 -6.32 -20.43
C PRO A 101 6.48 -5.90 -20.46
N PRO A 102 6.01 -5.26 -19.36
CA PRO A 102 4.66 -4.70 -19.31
C PRO A 102 4.37 -3.79 -20.50
N ARG A 103 3.11 -3.81 -20.96
CA ARG A 103 2.65 -3.00 -22.10
C ARG A 103 1.30 -2.38 -21.78
N ARG A 104 1.00 -1.29 -22.45
CA ARG A 104 -0.33 -0.68 -22.41
C ARG A 104 -1.24 -1.33 -23.45
N PRO A 105 -2.58 -1.30 -23.28
CA PRO A 105 -3.53 -1.86 -24.24
C PRO A 105 -3.46 -1.24 -25.66
N ASP A 106 -2.99 0.00 -25.78
CA ASP A 106 -2.79 0.71 -27.05
C ASP A 106 -1.46 0.32 -27.76
N ASP A 107 -0.54 -0.42 -27.13
CA ASP A 107 0.62 -1.00 -27.80
C ASP A 107 0.18 -2.17 -28.68
N PRO A 108 0.49 -2.19 -30.00
CA PRO A 108 0.15 -3.31 -30.90
C PRO A 108 0.66 -4.67 -30.43
N ARG A 109 1.66 -4.68 -29.56
CA ARG A 109 2.25 -5.90 -29.00
C ARG A 109 1.60 -6.33 -27.68
N PHE A 110 0.59 -5.62 -27.18
CA PHE A 110 -0.09 -5.95 -25.92
C PHE A 110 -0.63 -7.38 -25.93
N GLY A 111 -1.18 -7.84 -27.06
CA GLY A 111 -1.75 -9.19 -27.23
C GLY A 111 -0.72 -10.31 -27.41
N LEU A 112 0.58 -10.01 -27.53
CA LEU A 112 1.62 -11.02 -27.77
C LEU A 112 1.94 -11.84 -26.50
N GLY A 113 2.48 -13.03 -26.71
CA GLY A 113 2.90 -13.96 -25.67
C GLY A 113 1.85 -15.06 -25.41
N PRO A 114 2.06 -15.93 -24.41
CA PRO A 114 3.16 -15.87 -23.43
C PRO A 114 4.53 -16.24 -24.03
N PHE A 115 5.60 -15.65 -23.46
CA PHE A 115 6.99 -15.90 -23.84
C PHE A 115 7.70 -16.90 -22.90
N GLY A 116 6.96 -17.63 -22.12
CA GLY A 116 7.41 -18.61 -21.14
C GLY A 116 6.41 -18.77 -20.00
N ARG A 117 6.87 -19.25 -18.87
CA ARG A 117 6.09 -19.45 -17.66
C ARG A 117 6.72 -18.71 -16.49
N LEU A 118 5.92 -18.43 -15.48
CA LEU A 118 6.33 -17.78 -14.23
C LEU A 118 6.32 -18.78 -13.07
N ASP A 119 7.31 -18.62 -12.23
CA ASP A 119 7.28 -19.07 -10.84
C ASP A 119 6.77 -17.92 -9.95
N ALA A 120 6.54 -18.21 -8.67
CA ALA A 120 6.09 -17.20 -7.72
C ALA A 120 6.81 -17.33 -6.36
N VAL A 121 6.80 -16.23 -5.60
CA VAL A 121 7.03 -16.28 -4.16
C VAL A 121 5.70 -16.04 -3.46
N LEU A 122 5.28 -17.00 -2.64
CA LEU A 122 4.09 -16.92 -1.82
C LEU A 122 4.48 -16.55 -0.39
N VAL A 123 3.86 -15.51 0.15
CA VAL A 123 3.97 -15.12 1.56
C VAL A 123 2.61 -15.31 2.23
N PRO A 124 2.43 -16.37 3.03
CA PRO A 124 1.11 -16.74 3.55
C PRO A 124 0.55 -15.77 4.60
N ASP A 125 1.43 -15.11 5.35
CA ASP A 125 1.07 -14.20 6.44
C ASP A 125 0.82 -12.75 6.00
N GLY A 126 0.77 -12.47 4.70
CA GLY A 126 0.33 -11.20 4.17
C GLY A 126 -1.12 -10.88 4.51
N GLY A 127 -1.55 -9.65 4.23
CA GLY A 127 -2.92 -9.26 4.47
C GLY A 127 -3.18 -7.80 4.16
N PHE A 128 -4.31 -7.31 4.65
CA PHE A 128 -4.67 -5.90 4.50
C PHE A 128 -5.54 -5.43 5.67
N ILE A 129 -5.60 -4.14 5.87
CA ILE A 129 -6.51 -3.52 6.82
C ILE A 129 -7.85 -3.26 6.11
N ASP A 130 -8.94 -3.77 6.69
CA ASP A 130 -10.29 -3.68 6.12
C ASP A 130 -10.75 -2.24 5.92
N ASP A 131 -10.51 -1.38 6.91
CA ASP A 131 -10.78 0.06 6.85
C ASP A 131 -9.58 0.87 7.38
N PRO A 132 -8.71 1.40 6.48
CA PRO A 132 -7.56 2.20 6.88
C PRO A 132 -7.93 3.55 7.50
N ARG A 133 -9.12 4.08 7.20
CA ARG A 133 -9.61 5.31 7.81
C ARG A 133 -10.02 5.06 9.26
N LEU A 134 -10.72 3.96 9.50
CA LEU A 134 -11.06 3.52 10.85
C LEU A 134 -9.80 3.24 11.66
N ALA A 135 -8.78 2.60 11.08
CA ALA A 135 -7.51 2.36 11.75
C ALA A 135 -6.84 3.67 12.22
N ALA A 136 -6.83 4.70 11.37
CA ALA A 136 -6.32 6.03 11.74
C ALA A 136 -7.15 6.67 12.87
N THR A 137 -8.48 6.52 12.83
CA THR A 137 -9.38 7.00 13.90
C THR A 137 -9.10 6.27 15.21
N ASN A 138 -8.95 4.94 15.19
CA ASN A 138 -8.63 4.16 16.37
C ASN A 138 -7.30 4.60 17.02
N LEU A 139 -6.24 4.86 16.22
CA LEU A 139 -4.97 5.39 16.72
C LEU A 139 -5.13 6.78 17.34
N MET A 140 -5.90 7.65 16.70
CA MET A 140 -6.16 9.00 17.21
C MET A 140 -6.90 8.94 18.54
N ASP A 141 -7.90 8.09 18.68
CA ASP A 141 -8.68 7.96 19.91
C ASP A 141 -7.85 7.32 21.03
N ALA A 142 -7.01 6.33 20.72
CA ALA A 142 -6.04 5.79 21.66
C ALA A 142 -5.05 6.87 22.14
N ALA A 143 -4.52 7.69 21.24
CA ALA A 143 -3.63 8.80 21.61
C ALA A 143 -4.31 9.82 22.54
N ARG A 144 -5.57 10.16 22.28
CA ARG A 144 -6.37 11.05 23.14
C ARG A 144 -6.53 10.48 24.57
N ARG A 145 -6.75 9.18 24.72
CA ARG A 145 -6.83 8.51 26.02
C ARG A 145 -5.53 8.63 26.82
N HIS A 146 -4.40 8.74 26.13
CA HIS A 146 -3.09 9.00 26.72
C HIS A 146 -2.76 10.50 26.88
N GLY A 147 -3.74 11.39 26.74
CA GLY A 147 -3.60 12.82 27.00
C GLY A 147 -3.10 13.63 25.78
N THR A 148 -3.06 13.03 24.58
CA THR A 148 -2.70 13.77 23.36
C THR A 148 -3.84 14.72 22.98
N GLU A 149 -3.54 16.00 22.79
CA GLU A 149 -4.45 16.93 22.15
C GLU A 149 -4.41 16.75 20.63
N VAL A 150 -5.58 16.57 20.01
CA VAL A 150 -5.72 16.45 18.56
C VAL A 150 -6.53 17.62 18.02
N ARG A 151 -5.94 18.42 17.15
CA ARG A 151 -6.55 19.57 16.49
C ARG A 151 -6.78 19.25 15.02
N LEU A 152 -8.02 18.97 14.64
CA LEU A 152 -8.43 18.76 13.24
C LEU A 152 -8.78 20.10 12.58
N GLY A 153 -8.68 20.15 11.25
CA GLY A 153 -8.97 21.37 10.49
C GLY A 153 -8.03 22.54 10.83
N THR A 154 -6.81 22.23 11.27
CA THR A 154 -5.82 23.21 11.77
C THR A 154 -4.58 23.15 10.87
N GLU A 155 -4.32 24.23 10.14
CA GLU A 155 -3.18 24.36 9.25
C GLU A 155 -1.97 24.94 9.98
N VAL A 156 -0.80 24.30 9.81
CA VAL A 156 0.50 24.85 10.23
C VAL A 156 1.08 25.67 9.09
N VAL A 157 1.35 26.95 9.36
CA VAL A 157 1.87 27.89 8.36
C VAL A 157 3.34 28.25 8.57
N ALA A 158 3.91 27.93 9.72
CA ALA A 158 5.35 28.08 9.99
C ALA A 158 5.82 27.08 11.04
N VAL A 159 7.09 26.70 10.96
CA VAL A 159 7.82 26.07 12.06
C VAL A 159 8.69 27.13 12.68
N GLU A 160 8.46 27.45 13.95
CA GLU A 160 9.18 28.48 14.67
C GLU A 160 10.52 27.94 15.16
N THR A 161 11.57 28.75 15.01
CA THR A 161 12.93 28.41 15.46
C THR A 161 13.51 29.51 16.31
N GLY A 162 14.26 29.14 17.34
CA GLY A 162 15.00 30.05 18.19
C GLY A 162 16.38 29.48 18.53
N SER A 163 17.43 30.27 18.39
CA SER A 163 18.82 29.86 18.66
C SER A 163 19.24 28.57 17.91
N GLY A 164 18.78 28.41 16.65
CA GLY A 164 19.11 27.26 15.81
C GLY A 164 18.38 25.96 16.16
N ARG A 165 17.31 26.02 16.95
CA ARG A 165 16.48 24.89 17.33
C ARG A 165 15.02 25.21 17.11
N THR A 166 14.21 24.15 16.88
CA THR A 166 12.76 24.26 16.87
C THR A 166 12.24 24.77 18.22
N SER A 167 11.34 25.73 18.19
CA SER A 167 10.65 26.27 19.38
C SER A 167 9.14 26.07 19.34
N GLY A 168 8.57 25.71 18.20
CA GLY A 168 7.14 25.46 18.06
C GLY A 168 6.64 25.52 16.64
N VAL A 169 5.34 25.69 16.50
CA VAL A 169 4.66 25.91 15.22
C VAL A 169 3.68 27.06 15.31
N ARG A 170 3.47 27.78 14.20
CA ARG A 170 2.44 28.79 14.07
C ARG A 170 1.33 28.30 13.16
N LEU A 171 0.10 28.49 13.62
CA LEU A 171 -1.14 28.09 12.95
C LEU A 171 -1.66 29.22 12.06
N ALA A 172 -2.52 28.89 11.11
CA ALA A 172 -3.13 29.83 10.17
C ALA A 172 -3.99 30.92 10.86
N ASP A 173 -4.54 30.63 12.03
CA ASP A 173 -5.29 31.58 12.86
C ASP A 173 -4.39 32.54 13.68
N GLY A 174 -3.06 32.43 13.54
CA GLY A 174 -2.07 33.21 14.27
C GLY A 174 -1.66 32.63 15.61
N THR A 175 -2.29 31.58 16.09
CA THR A 175 -1.90 30.91 17.35
C THR A 175 -0.52 30.28 17.22
N THR A 176 0.31 30.38 18.24
CA THR A 176 1.59 29.67 18.35
C THR A 176 1.48 28.55 19.38
N LEU A 177 1.99 27.37 19.01
CA LEU A 177 2.12 26.22 19.90
C LEU A 177 3.60 25.99 20.18
N ASP A 178 4.01 26.12 21.41
CA ASP A 178 5.39 25.88 21.83
C ASP A 178 5.70 24.38 21.84
N ALA A 179 6.79 24.00 21.19
CA ALA A 179 7.27 22.61 21.17
C ALA A 179 8.78 22.58 20.91
N SER A 180 9.50 21.78 21.67
CA SER A 180 10.94 21.56 21.47
C SER A 180 11.26 20.56 20.35
N VAL A 181 10.27 19.78 19.93
CA VAL A 181 10.36 18.81 18.82
C VAL A 181 9.11 18.91 17.96
N VAL A 182 9.28 19.00 16.64
CA VAL A 182 8.22 18.94 15.65
C VAL A 182 8.47 17.73 14.76
N VAL A 183 7.49 16.84 14.64
CA VAL A 183 7.57 15.66 13.78
C VAL A 183 6.77 15.93 12.51
N ASN A 184 7.45 15.91 11.36
CA ASN A 184 6.82 16.01 10.06
C ASN A 184 6.28 14.63 9.62
N ALA A 185 4.97 14.44 9.72
CA ALA A 185 4.24 13.27 9.24
C ALA A 185 3.16 13.65 8.22
N ALA A 186 3.41 14.72 7.43
CA ALA A 186 2.42 15.34 6.55
C ALA A 186 2.17 14.58 5.23
N GLY A 187 2.66 13.34 5.08
CA GLY A 187 2.39 12.52 3.89
C GLY A 187 2.80 13.24 2.58
N PRO A 188 1.89 13.42 1.62
CA PRO A 188 2.21 14.10 0.34
C PRO A 188 2.64 15.56 0.51
N TRP A 189 2.29 16.23 1.61
CA TRP A 189 2.67 17.62 1.93
C TRP A 189 3.99 17.73 2.68
N SER A 190 4.71 16.63 2.94
CA SER A 190 5.94 16.63 3.74
C SER A 190 7.02 17.58 3.19
N ALA A 191 7.18 17.65 1.86
CA ALA A 191 8.14 18.60 1.24
C ALA A 191 7.79 20.04 1.57
N ARG A 192 6.50 20.42 1.57
CA ARG A 192 6.03 21.77 1.91
C ARG A 192 6.35 22.11 3.37
N LEU A 193 6.15 21.16 4.29
CA LEU A 193 6.48 21.36 5.70
C LEU A 193 8.00 21.46 5.92
N ASN A 194 8.82 20.73 5.18
CA ASN A 194 10.27 20.86 5.23
C ASN A 194 10.72 22.28 4.79
N VAL A 195 10.09 22.85 3.77
CA VAL A 195 10.34 24.25 3.36
C VAL A 195 9.98 25.23 4.49
N LEU A 196 8.82 25.06 5.14
CA LEU A 196 8.40 25.89 6.27
C LEU A 196 9.35 25.77 7.47
N ALA A 197 10.02 24.63 7.63
CA ALA A 197 11.01 24.40 8.67
C ALA A 197 12.42 24.86 8.29
N GLY A 198 12.66 25.31 7.06
CA GLY A 198 13.98 25.69 6.57
C GLY A 198 14.98 24.54 6.41
N VAL A 199 14.49 23.27 6.31
CA VAL A 199 15.33 22.05 6.22
C VAL A 199 15.33 21.48 4.80
N VAL A 200 15.60 22.32 3.81
CA VAL A 200 15.57 21.91 2.39
C VAL A 200 16.89 21.29 1.90
N ASP A 201 18.02 21.60 2.54
CA ASP A 201 19.36 21.24 2.05
C ASP A 201 20.16 20.30 2.98
N ASP A 202 19.81 20.18 4.25
CA ASP A 202 20.59 19.45 5.25
C ASP A 202 20.01 18.05 5.57
N GLY A 203 20.14 17.11 4.63
CA GLY A 203 19.80 15.70 4.88
C GLY A 203 18.30 15.38 4.92
N ALA A 204 17.45 16.32 4.54
CA ALA A 204 16.03 16.04 4.36
C ALA A 204 15.83 15.05 3.19
N VAL A 205 15.03 14.03 3.40
CA VAL A 205 14.64 13.14 2.30
C VAL A 205 13.71 13.91 1.37
N PRO A 206 14.10 14.17 0.10
CA PRO A 206 13.23 14.86 -0.83
C PRO A 206 12.03 13.98 -1.15
N THR A 207 10.84 14.55 -1.06
CA THR A 207 9.58 13.88 -1.40
C THR A 207 8.89 14.66 -2.51
N ARG A 208 8.28 13.93 -3.44
CA ARG A 208 7.45 14.49 -4.50
C ARG A 208 6.17 13.67 -4.62
N PRO A 209 4.99 14.30 -4.58
CA PRO A 209 3.72 13.59 -4.70
C PRO A 209 3.55 12.97 -6.09
N LEU A 210 3.13 11.72 -6.13
CA LEU A 210 2.75 11.00 -7.34
C LEU A 210 1.28 10.59 -7.22
N ARG A 211 0.47 10.98 -8.20
CA ARG A 211 -0.92 10.52 -8.25
C ARG A 211 -0.98 9.06 -8.68
N GLN A 212 -1.67 8.25 -7.90
CA GLN A 212 -1.93 6.85 -8.19
C GLN A 212 -3.42 6.58 -8.16
N GLU A 213 -3.91 5.80 -9.13
CA GLU A 213 -5.30 5.39 -9.20
C GLU A 213 -5.47 3.93 -8.78
N VAL A 214 -6.57 3.67 -8.05
CA VAL A 214 -6.99 2.32 -7.68
C VAL A 214 -8.42 2.12 -8.14
N HIS A 215 -8.65 1.00 -8.81
CA HIS A 215 -9.95 0.65 -9.36
C HIS A 215 -10.53 -0.55 -8.62
N VAL A 216 -11.86 -0.68 -8.68
CA VAL A 216 -12.59 -1.83 -8.13
C VAL A 216 -13.31 -2.53 -9.27
N VAL A 217 -13.10 -3.84 -9.40
CA VAL A 217 -13.74 -4.68 -10.40
C VAL A 217 -14.34 -5.93 -9.74
N PRO A 218 -15.36 -6.57 -10.33
CA PRO A 218 -15.84 -7.87 -9.84
C PRO A 218 -14.73 -8.91 -9.86
N ALA A 219 -14.64 -9.73 -8.81
CA ALA A 219 -13.73 -10.86 -8.79
C ALA A 219 -14.25 -11.97 -9.72
N PRO A 220 -13.40 -12.65 -10.50
CA PRO A 220 -13.80 -13.85 -11.20
C PRO A 220 -14.03 -14.99 -10.20
N ALA A 221 -14.80 -15.99 -10.60
CA ALA A 221 -15.02 -17.18 -9.80
C ALA A 221 -13.70 -17.86 -9.43
N GLY A 222 -13.56 -18.29 -8.18
CA GLY A 222 -12.35 -18.95 -7.68
C GLY A 222 -11.19 -18.00 -7.35
N PHE A 223 -11.39 -16.66 -7.37
CA PHE A 223 -10.35 -15.69 -7.01
C PHE A 223 -10.85 -14.55 -6.10
N GLY A 224 -12.05 -14.69 -5.55
CA GLY A 224 -12.55 -13.80 -4.51
C GLY A 224 -11.86 -14.04 -3.16
N LEU A 225 -12.12 -13.15 -2.20
CA LEU A 225 -11.57 -13.26 -0.84
C LEU A 225 -12.02 -14.57 -0.17
N ASP A 226 -13.29 -14.92 -0.32
CA ASP A 226 -13.90 -16.10 0.28
C ASP A 226 -13.57 -17.39 -0.51
N ASP A 227 -13.04 -17.28 -1.71
CA ASP A 227 -12.64 -18.38 -2.58
C ASP A 227 -11.14 -18.74 -2.43
N GLY A 228 -10.43 -18.11 -1.50
CA GLY A 228 -8.99 -18.33 -1.31
C GLY A 228 -8.11 -17.57 -2.31
N GLY A 229 -8.62 -16.52 -2.92
CA GLY A 229 -7.82 -15.62 -3.76
C GLY A 229 -6.69 -14.97 -2.97
N ALA A 230 -5.61 -14.61 -3.66
CA ALA A 230 -4.43 -13.97 -3.11
C ALA A 230 -4.31 -12.50 -3.51
N MET A 231 -3.62 -11.72 -2.70
CA MET A 231 -3.04 -10.47 -3.17
C MET A 231 -1.92 -10.81 -4.17
N VAL A 232 -1.84 -10.08 -5.28
CA VAL A 232 -0.82 -10.32 -6.30
C VAL A 232 -0.07 -9.03 -6.58
N ALA A 233 1.25 -9.06 -6.46
CA ALA A 233 2.14 -8.08 -7.06
C ALA A 233 2.71 -8.68 -8.34
N ASP A 234 2.21 -8.23 -9.48
CA ASP A 234 2.56 -8.75 -10.80
C ASP A 234 3.53 -7.79 -11.50
N LEU A 235 4.83 -8.03 -11.32
CA LEU A 235 5.87 -7.24 -11.97
C LEU A 235 6.07 -7.64 -13.44
N ASP A 236 5.54 -8.79 -13.84
CA ASP A 236 5.55 -9.25 -15.23
C ASP A 236 4.57 -8.44 -16.11
N LEU A 237 3.42 -8.09 -15.57
CA LEU A 237 2.38 -7.31 -16.25
C LEU A 237 2.27 -5.85 -15.75
N GLY A 238 2.89 -5.49 -14.63
CA GLY A 238 2.97 -4.10 -14.17
C GLY A 238 1.74 -3.60 -13.40
N TYR A 239 1.12 -4.45 -12.58
CA TYR A 239 0.01 -4.07 -11.71
C TYR A 239 0.07 -4.82 -10.39
N TYR A 240 -0.74 -4.40 -9.42
CA TYR A 240 -1.07 -5.21 -8.26
C TYR A 240 -2.58 -5.36 -8.12
N THR A 241 -3.01 -6.44 -7.48
CA THR A 241 -4.41 -6.63 -7.10
C THR A 241 -4.52 -7.25 -5.72
N ARG A 242 -5.66 -7.02 -5.07
CA ARG A 242 -6.07 -7.75 -3.87
C ARG A 242 -7.55 -8.02 -3.86
N PRO A 243 -7.97 -9.21 -3.38
CA PRO A 243 -9.36 -9.46 -3.08
C PRO A 243 -9.90 -8.49 -2.02
N ALA A 244 -11.18 -8.19 -2.14
CA ALA A 244 -11.89 -7.35 -1.20
C ALA A 244 -13.26 -7.95 -0.87
N PRO A 245 -13.88 -7.57 0.26
CA PRO A 245 -15.21 -8.03 0.61
C PRO A 245 -16.24 -7.73 -0.49
N GLY A 246 -17.28 -8.55 -0.58
CA GLY A 246 -18.34 -8.37 -1.57
C GLY A 246 -18.00 -8.88 -2.97
N GLY A 247 -17.08 -9.84 -3.10
CA GLY A 247 -16.74 -10.46 -4.37
C GLY A 247 -16.09 -9.49 -5.37
N THR A 248 -15.22 -8.62 -4.89
CA THR A 248 -14.52 -7.62 -5.71
C THR A 248 -13.00 -7.74 -5.60
N LEU A 249 -12.29 -7.14 -6.55
CA LEU A 249 -10.84 -6.94 -6.53
C LEU A 249 -10.52 -5.45 -6.56
N LEU A 250 -9.57 -5.02 -5.74
CA LEU A 250 -8.89 -3.75 -5.96
C LEU A 250 -7.72 -3.97 -6.92
N VAL A 251 -7.55 -3.04 -7.86
CA VAL A 251 -6.48 -3.07 -8.86
C VAL A 251 -5.76 -1.73 -8.86
N GLY A 252 -4.42 -1.75 -8.82
CA GLY A 252 -3.58 -0.57 -8.91
C GLY A 252 -2.32 -0.84 -9.74
N GLY A 253 -1.61 0.21 -10.15
CA GLY A 253 -0.34 0.11 -10.87
C GLY A 253 0.85 -0.14 -9.94
N VAL A 254 1.94 -0.67 -10.51
CA VAL A 254 3.28 -0.71 -9.91
C VAL A 254 4.25 0.16 -10.72
N GLU A 255 3.72 1.13 -11.42
CA GLU A 255 4.42 2.14 -12.24
C GLU A 255 5.46 1.53 -13.20
N PRO A 256 5.06 0.60 -14.08
CA PRO A 256 5.98 0.08 -15.09
C PRO A 256 6.39 1.19 -16.07
N ASP A 257 7.58 1.07 -16.66
CA ASP A 257 8.15 2.09 -17.56
C ASP A 257 7.24 2.52 -18.72
N CYS A 258 6.27 1.69 -19.10
CA CYS A 258 5.30 2.01 -20.15
C CYS A 258 4.15 2.92 -19.68
N ASP A 259 3.98 3.13 -18.38
CA ASP A 259 2.95 4.01 -17.85
C ASP A 259 3.50 5.41 -17.57
N PRO A 260 2.75 6.47 -17.93
CA PRO A 260 3.14 7.83 -17.58
C PRO A 260 3.04 8.04 -16.05
N LEU A 261 4.04 8.68 -15.48
CA LEU A 261 4.03 9.11 -14.08
C LEU A 261 3.37 10.49 -13.98
N GLU A 262 2.27 10.57 -13.23
CA GLU A 262 1.54 11.83 -12.99
C GLU A 262 2.06 12.48 -11.70
N TRP A 263 3.15 13.24 -11.84
CA TRP A 263 3.69 14.02 -10.73
C TRP A 263 2.79 15.23 -10.44
N VAL A 264 2.54 15.48 -9.16
CA VAL A 264 1.65 16.52 -8.67
C VAL A 264 2.47 17.60 -7.98
N GLU A 265 2.22 18.88 -8.31
CA GLU A 265 2.89 20.00 -7.65
C GLU A 265 2.21 20.33 -6.31
N ASP A 266 0.88 20.40 -6.29
CA ASP A 266 0.10 20.57 -5.06
C ASP A 266 -0.85 19.40 -4.86
N PRO A 267 -0.71 18.60 -3.78
CA PRO A 267 -1.63 17.50 -3.51
C PRO A 267 -3.09 17.90 -3.34
N ASP A 268 -3.39 19.18 -3.04
CA ASP A 268 -4.75 19.69 -2.89
C ASP A 268 -5.46 19.86 -4.25
N ASP A 269 -4.69 19.97 -5.35
CA ASP A 269 -5.20 20.14 -6.71
C ASP A 269 -5.50 18.83 -7.44
N VAL A 270 -5.34 17.68 -6.77
CA VAL A 270 -5.54 16.37 -7.41
C VAL A 270 -7.01 16.11 -7.71
N ALA A 271 -7.33 15.89 -8.99
CA ALA A 271 -8.68 15.48 -9.39
C ALA A 271 -9.08 14.15 -8.73
N PRO A 272 -10.23 14.08 -8.04
CA PRO A 272 -10.66 12.88 -7.32
C PRO A 272 -11.14 11.75 -8.25
N THR A 273 -11.30 12.03 -9.54
CA THR A 273 -11.93 11.12 -10.51
C THR A 273 -10.90 10.26 -11.20
N PRO A 274 -11.05 8.91 -11.20
CA PRO A 274 -10.21 8.02 -11.99
C PRO A 274 -10.29 8.31 -13.49
N THR A 275 -9.19 8.04 -14.20
CA THR A 275 -9.09 8.25 -15.65
C THR A 275 -9.32 6.95 -16.43
N VAL A 276 -9.92 7.05 -17.61
CA VAL A 276 -10.13 5.89 -18.50
C VAL A 276 -8.80 5.24 -18.91
N PRO A 277 -7.75 5.99 -19.33
CA PRO A 277 -6.50 5.36 -19.74
C PRO A 277 -5.79 4.59 -18.62
N CYS A 278 -5.88 5.06 -17.36
CA CYS A 278 -5.31 4.34 -16.22
C CYS A 278 -6.12 3.08 -15.90
N PHE A 279 -7.46 3.19 -15.88
CA PHE A 279 -8.34 2.04 -15.73
C PHE A 279 -8.05 0.96 -16.76
N GLU A 280 -8.03 1.30 -18.05
CA GLU A 280 -7.77 0.35 -19.12
C GLU A 280 -6.40 -0.31 -18.97
N ALA A 281 -5.34 0.47 -18.69
CA ALA A 281 -4.00 -0.06 -18.49
C ALA A 281 -3.94 -1.11 -17.36
N GLN A 282 -4.53 -0.82 -16.22
CA GLN A 282 -4.49 -1.69 -15.06
C GLN A 282 -5.42 -2.90 -15.22
N VAL A 283 -6.67 -2.69 -15.62
CA VAL A 283 -7.69 -3.75 -15.67
C VAL A 283 -7.47 -4.71 -16.83
N TRP A 284 -7.02 -4.24 -18.00
CA TRP A 284 -6.69 -5.14 -19.10
C TRP A 284 -5.44 -5.99 -18.84
N ARG A 285 -4.45 -5.46 -18.10
CA ARG A 285 -3.32 -6.27 -17.62
C ARG A 285 -3.77 -7.34 -16.64
N LEU A 286 -4.64 -6.98 -15.68
CA LEU A 286 -5.25 -7.94 -14.76
C LEU A 286 -6.01 -9.02 -15.52
N ALA A 287 -6.80 -8.67 -16.55
CA ALA A 287 -7.55 -9.62 -17.36
C ALA A 287 -6.65 -10.62 -18.13
N ARG A 288 -5.39 -10.27 -18.40
CA ARG A 288 -4.43 -11.23 -18.96
C ARG A 288 -3.98 -12.27 -17.94
N ARG A 289 -3.93 -11.90 -16.66
CA ARG A 289 -3.56 -12.80 -15.57
C ARG A 289 -4.76 -13.61 -15.05
N LEU A 290 -5.95 -13.02 -15.12
CA LEU A 290 -7.23 -13.64 -14.73
C LEU A 290 -8.15 -13.68 -15.96
N PRO A 291 -8.02 -14.72 -16.83
CA PRO A 291 -8.75 -14.77 -18.10
C PRO A 291 -10.28 -14.72 -17.97
N ASP A 292 -10.80 -15.21 -16.84
CA ASP A 292 -12.24 -15.21 -16.55
C ASP A 292 -12.73 -13.88 -15.94
N LEU A 293 -11.88 -12.86 -15.84
CA LEU A 293 -12.27 -11.54 -15.36
C LEU A 293 -13.27 -10.89 -16.32
N ALA A 294 -14.48 -10.62 -15.84
CA ALA A 294 -15.44 -9.82 -16.57
C ALA A 294 -15.02 -8.33 -16.49
N VAL A 295 -14.36 -7.84 -17.55
CA VAL A 295 -13.94 -6.43 -17.61
C VAL A 295 -15.18 -5.55 -17.71
N PRO A 296 -15.44 -4.64 -16.74
CA PRO A 296 -16.60 -3.78 -16.78
C PRO A 296 -16.54 -2.83 -18.00
N HIS A 297 -17.65 -2.71 -18.71
CA HIS A 297 -17.82 -1.66 -19.72
C HIS A 297 -18.03 -0.33 -19.00
N ARG A 298 -17.29 0.70 -19.40
CA ARG A 298 -17.51 2.09 -18.98
C ARG A 298 -18.32 2.85 -20.01
#